data_a99ddebf7725a31a29d626d4520cd365
#
_entry.id   a99ddebf7725a31a29d626d4520cd365
#
_cell.length_a   1.000
_cell.length_b   1.000
_cell.length_c   1.000
_cell.angle_alpha   90.00
_cell.angle_beta   90.00
_cell.angle_gamma   90.00
#
_symmetry.space_group_name_H-M   'P 1'
#
loop_
_entity.id
_entity.type
_entity.pdbx_description
1 polymer ?
#
loop_
_entity_poly.entity_id
_entity_poly.type
_entity_poly.pdbx_seq_one_letter_code
_entity_poly.pdbx_strand_id
1 'polypeptide(L)'
;MIYKNQVKEKRAFKDAYRIMKKIGAFLLSLVMLLSVIVLPTNTTQAAEAMPTVSYSVHAQSYGWMNPAQNGKTAGTTGQGKRLEAIAISLKQNGTSYAGGLRYQAHVQTYGWMNWVDADTNGASPRSLADKGQYAGTVGKSKRMEAIRMELTGELANRYEVLYRVHMQTYGWSSWTKGGDTAGTVGQGKRLEAIEIKLIQKPSVTPAATVNYQVHAQSYGWMNTVPGGTIAGTTGKGKRLEAIKIDLKTQGVTGGIVYNTHVQSLGWTKDVSNNGVSGTTGRSKRIEAICMHLTGD
;
A
#
# COMPACT_ATOMS: atom_id res chain seq x y z
N MET A 1 76.98 -36.32 19.96
CA MET A 1 75.53 -36.54 20.25
C MET A 1 74.74 -35.26 20.31
N ILE A 2 75.34 -34.12 20.63
CA ILE A 2 74.63 -32.82 20.82
C ILE A 2 74.10 -32.19 19.51
N TYR A 3 74.77 -32.37 18.39
CA TYR A 3 74.44 -31.76 17.12
C TYR A 3 73.17 -32.35 16.48
N LYS A 4 72.89 -33.64 16.70
CA LYS A 4 71.63 -34.29 16.17
C LYS A 4 70.36 -33.84 16.91
N ASN A 5 70.48 -33.44 18.18
CA ASN A 5 69.36 -32.95 18.97
C ASN A 5 68.91 -31.53 18.53
N GLN A 6 69.89 -30.64 18.28
CA GLN A 6 69.59 -29.27 17.84
C GLN A 6 68.89 -29.21 16.47
N VAL A 7 69.22 -30.17 15.58
CA VAL A 7 68.55 -30.23 14.23
C VAL A 7 67.14 -30.76 14.36
N LYS A 8 66.85 -31.68 15.29
CA LYS A 8 65.50 -32.17 15.57
C LYS A 8 64.61 -31.08 16.19
N GLU A 9 65.13 -30.30 17.13
CA GLU A 9 64.38 -29.21 17.76
C GLU A 9 64.07 -28.09 16.78
N LYS A 10 65.00 -27.72 15.90
CA LYS A 10 64.71 -26.72 14.82
C LYS A 10 63.68 -27.18 13.78
N ARG A 11 63.63 -28.48 13.51
CA ARG A 11 62.63 -29.07 12.64
C ARG A 11 61.25 -29.07 13.33
N ALA A 12 61.18 -29.51 14.58
CA ALA A 12 59.91 -29.51 15.34
C ALA A 12 59.31 -28.10 15.51
N PHE A 13 60.20 -27.10 15.75
CA PHE A 13 59.76 -25.70 15.83
C PHE A 13 59.23 -25.15 14.49
N LYS A 14 59.87 -25.53 13.39
CA LYS A 14 59.43 -25.13 12.05
C LYS A 14 58.08 -25.77 11.66
N ASP A 15 57.86 -27.00 12.07
CA ASP A 15 56.61 -27.72 11.81
C ASP A 15 55.48 -27.20 12.72
N ALA A 16 55.76 -26.90 14.00
CA ALA A 16 54.83 -26.26 14.90
C ALA A 16 54.42 -24.84 14.40
N TYR A 17 55.38 -24.05 13.91
CA TYR A 17 55.09 -22.74 13.31
C TYR A 17 54.25 -22.83 12.04
N ARG A 18 54.48 -23.84 11.17
CA ARG A 18 53.66 -24.09 10.00
C ARG A 18 52.23 -24.49 10.36
N ILE A 19 52.05 -25.29 11.41
CA ILE A 19 50.72 -25.71 11.92
C ILE A 19 50.00 -24.51 12.51
N MET A 20 50.69 -23.69 13.34
CA MET A 20 50.08 -22.46 13.89
C MET A 20 49.68 -21.45 12.80
N LYS A 21 50.50 -21.32 11.75
CA LYS A 21 50.17 -20.45 10.62
C LYS A 21 48.95 -20.95 9.80
N LYS A 22 48.77 -22.28 9.70
CA LYS A 22 47.58 -22.89 9.09
C LYS A 22 46.33 -22.75 9.97
N ILE A 23 46.48 -22.89 11.31
CA ILE A 23 45.38 -22.71 12.26
C ILE A 23 45.00 -21.24 12.36
N GLY A 24 45.95 -20.29 12.35
CA GLY A 24 45.68 -18.86 12.31
C GLY A 24 44.96 -18.41 11.05
N ALA A 25 45.34 -18.96 9.88
CA ALA A 25 44.62 -18.68 8.60
C ALA A 25 43.21 -19.29 8.58
N PHE A 26 43.02 -20.45 9.22
CA PHE A 26 41.71 -21.09 9.31
C PHE A 26 40.79 -20.35 10.30
N LEU A 27 41.30 -19.83 11.40
CA LEU A 27 40.58 -19.01 12.36
C LEU A 27 40.24 -17.63 11.78
N LEU A 28 41.11 -17.02 10.97
CA LEU A 28 40.80 -15.76 10.28
C LEU A 28 39.74 -15.96 9.20
N SER A 29 39.74 -17.08 8.48
CA SER A 29 38.71 -17.39 7.50
C SER A 29 37.35 -17.75 8.13
N LEU A 30 37.38 -18.39 9.32
CA LEU A 30 36.16 -18.71 10.07
C LEU A 30 35.52 -17.45 10.71
N VAL A 31 36.37 -16.50 11.16
CA VAL A 31 35.87 -15.20 11.67
C VAL A 31 35.34 -14.31 10.57
N MET A 32 35.87 -14.39 9.36
CA MET A 32 35.27 -13.68 8.19
C MET A 32 34.00 -14.34 7.67
N LEU A 33 33.79 -15.64 7.88
CA LEU A 33 32.50 -16.29 7.52
C LEU A 33 31.37 -16.04 8.55
N LEU A 34 31.74 -15.63 9.81
CA LEU A 34 30.77 -15.34 10.86
C LEU A 34 30.26 -13.88 10.85
N SER A 35 30.84 -13.01 10.01
CA SER A 35 30.46 -11.58 9.97
C SER A 35 29.47 -11.19 8.90
N VAL A 36 28.83 -12.15 8.25
CA VAL A 36 27.66 -11.89 7.40
C VAL A 36 26.52 -12.85 7.79
N ILE A 37 26.20 -12.90 9.07
CA ILE A 37 24.81 -13.05 9.45
C ILE A 37 24.21 -11.66 9.23
N VAL A 38 23.76 -11.39 8.02
CA VAL A 38 22.72 -10.41 7.80
C VAL A 38 21.52 -10.98 8.55
N LEU A 39 21.42 -10.62 9.84
CA LEU A 39 20.14 -10.68 10.52
C LEU A 39 19.18 -9.97 9.56
N PRO A 40 18.01 -10.53 9.24
CA PRO A 40 17.00 -9.74 8.59
C PRO A 40 16.85 -8.53 9.50
N THR A 41 17.36 -7.38 9.08
CA THR A 41 16.92 -6.14 9.64
C THR A 41 15.42 -6.18 9.37
N ASN A 42 14.64 -6.54 10.39
CA ASN A 42 13.31 -6.01 10.48
C ASN A 42 13.56 -4.50 10.45
N THR A 43 13.64 -3.94 9.26
CA THR A 43 13.33 -2.55 9.08
C THR A 43 11.90 -2.48 9.58
N THR A 44 11.72 -2.11 10.84
CA THR A 44 10.47 -1.54 11.29
C THR A 44 10.25 -0.42 10.28
N GLN A 45 9.44 -0.71 9.26
CA GLN A 45 9.01 0.29 8.32
C GLN A 45 8.42 1.37 9.22
N ALA A 46 9.09 2.53 9.27
CA ALA A 46 8.66 3.63 10.11
C ALA A 46 7.16 3.78 9.86
N ALA A 47 6.37 3.74 10.93
CA ALA A 47 4.92 3.76 10.80
C ALA A 47 4.57 4.94 9.89
N GLU A 48 3.94 4.63 8.77
CA GLU A 48 3.65 5.61 7.73
C GLU A 48 2.78 6.70 8.36
N ALA A 49 3.21 7.95 8.25
CA ALA A 49 2.51 9.05 8.90
C ALA A 49 1.11 9.18 8.29
N MET A 50 0.08 9.11 9.12
CA MET A 50 -1.31 9.21 8.67
C MET A 50 -1.56 10.52 7.92
N PRO A 51 -2.34 10.50 6.82
CA PRO A 51 -2.77 11.71 6.17
C PRO A 51 -3.56 12.60 7.13
N THR A 52 -3.40 13.91 6.98
CA THR A 52 -4.14 14.91 7.76
C THR A 52 -5.31 15.43 6.95
N VAL A 53 -6.52 15.22 7.45
CA VAL A 53 -7.71 15.87 6.91
C VAL A 53 -7.96 17.17 7.69
N SER A 54 -8.02 18.29 6.97
CA SER A 54 -8.31 19.63 7.51
C SER A 54 -9.59 20.16 6.89
N TYR A 55 -10.43 20.82 7.66
CA TYR A 55 -11.72 21.31 7.18
C TYR A 55 -12.14 22.61 7.89
N SER A 56 -12.75 23.51 7.14
CA SER A 56 -13.35 24.74 7.64
C SER A 56 -14.80 24.80 7.21
N VAL A 57 -15.67 25.28 8.07
CA VAL A 57 -17.09 25.44 7.78
C VAL A 57 -17.46 26.91 7.76
N HIS A 58 -18.43 27.26 6.89
CA HIS A 58 -19.14 28.52 6.94
C HIS A 58 -20.40 28.37 7.78
N ALA A 59 -20.46 29.10 8.88
CA ALA A 59 -21.58 29.05 9.80
C ALA A 59 -22.33 30.39 9.85
N GLN A 60 -23.64 30.31 10.02
CA GLN A 60 -24.52 31.48 10.17
C GLN A 60 -24.00 32.43 11.24
N SER A 61 -23.85 33.70 10.90
CA SER A 61 -23.34 34.82 11.74
C SER A 61 -21.83 34.77 12.05
N TYR A 62 -21.14 33.69 11.76
CA TYR A 62 -19.70 33.54 11.99
C TYR A 62 -18.88 33.63 10.71
N GLY A 63 -19.50 33.35 9.54
CA GLY A 63 -18.76 33.21 8.29
C GLY A 63 -17.87 31.95 8.32
N TRP A 64 -16.75 32.01 7.63
CA TRP A 64 -15.78 30.93 7.62
C TRP A 64 -15.03 30.86 8.96
N MET A 65 -15.14 29.74 9.65
CA MET A 65 -14.51 29.49 10.94
C MET A 65 -13.07 28.97 10.76
N ASN A 66 -12.28 29.01 11.82
CA ASN A 66 -10.93 28.45 11.82
C ASN A 66 -10.96 26.95 11.47
N PRO A 67 -9.95 26.47 10.72
CA PRO A 67 -9.89 25.05 10.37
C PRO A 67 -9.77 24.13 11.58
N ALA A 68 -10.53 23.04 11.55
CA ALA A 68 -10.37 21.89 12.43
C ALA A 68 -9.65 20.76 11.68
N GLN A 69 -9.11 19.79 12.40
CA GLN A 69 -8.34 18.66 11.85
C GLN A 69 -8.65 17.36 12.59
N ASN A 70 -8.60 16.24 11.85
CA ASN A 70 -8.50 14.90 12.39
C ASN A 70 -9.46 14.59 13.56
N GLY A 71 -10.75 14.80 13.35
CA GLY A 71 -11.81 14.49 14.33
C GLY A 71 -12.13 15.63 15.29
N LYS A 72 -11.49 16.81 15.19
CA LYS A 72 -11.89 17.99 15.96
C LYS A 72 -13.15 18.62 15.38
N THR A 73 -13.97 19.21 16.24
CA THR A 73 -15.23 19.84 15.84
C THR A 73 -15.02 21.11 15.04
N ALA A 74 -15.68 21.22 13.88
CA ALA A 74 -15.87 22.47 13.14
C ALA A 74 -17.35 22.84 13.17
N GLY A 75 -17.65 24.10 13.46
CA GLY A 75 -19.02 24.58 13.67
C GLY A 75 -19.33 24.84 15.15
N THR A 76 -20.63 24.90 15.49
CA THR A 76 -21.09 25.18 16.86
C THR A 76 -22.10 24.14 17.31
N THR A 77 -22.13 23.83 18.59
CA THR A 77 -23.15 23.01 19.21
C THR A 77 -23.97 23.82 20.19
N GLY A 78 -25.29 23.62 20.26
CA GLY A 78 -26.17 24.29 21.22
C GLY A 78 -26.43 25.79 20.94
N GLN A 79 -25.89 26.36 19.88
CA GLN A 79 -26.06 27.77 19.53
C GLN A 79 -27.10 28.01 18.43
N GLY A 80 -27.66 26.97 17.88
CA GLY A 80 -28.67 27.06 16.82
C GLY A 80 -28.17 27.66 15.51
N LYS A 81 -26.87 27.64 15.24
CA LYS A 81 -26.27 28.20 14.03
C LYS A 81 -26.10 27.13 12.97
N ARG A 82 -26.69 27.37 11.78
CA ARG A 82 -26.60 26.44 10.66
C ARG A 82 -25.24 26.47 10.00
N LEU A 83 -24.79 25.34 9.55
CA LEU A 83 -23.72 25.26 8.55
C LEU A 83 -24.29 25.59 7.16
N GLU A 84 -23.54 26.36 6.40
CA GLU A 84 -23.94 26.83 5.04
C GLU A 84 -23.02 26.26 3.96
N ALA A 85 -21.72 26.07 4.28
CA ALA A 85 -20.73 25.47 3.38
C ALA A 85 -19.58 24.82 4.16
N ILE A 86 -18.80 24.00 3.47
CA ILE A 86 -17.57 23.35 3.98
C ILE A 86 -16.51 23.30 2.90
N ALA A 87 -15.27 23.60 3.26
CA ALA A 87 -14.07 23.40 2.47
C ALA A 87 -13.16 22.37 3.16
N ILE A 88 -12.61 21.45 2.40
CA ILE A 88 -11.78 20.34 2.92
C ILE A 88 -10.47 20.27 2.14
N SER A 89 -9.37 20.04 2.84
CA SER A 89 -8.09 19.62 2.28
C SER A 89 -7.59 18.33 2.93
N LEU A 90 -6.82 17.59 2.17
CA LEU A 90 -6.21 16.35 2.59
C LEU A 90 -4.71 16.41 2.32
N LYS A 91 -3.89 16.45 3.36
CA LYS A 91 -2.43 16.40 3.22
C LYS A 91 -1.95 14.99 3.46
N GLN A 92 -1.31 14.40 2.46
CA GLN A 92 -0.61 13.13 2.63
C GLN A 92 0.77 13.40 3.26
N ASN A 93 1.00 12.80 4.43
CA ASN A 93 2.24 12.99 5.19
C ASN A 93 3.19 11.81 4.91
N GLY A 94 4.21 12.01 4.07
CA GLY A 94 5.13 10.94 3.67
C GLY A 94 4.82 10.39 2.27
N THR A 95 4.51 9.11 2.13
CA THR A 95 4.22 8.50 0.83
C THR A 95 2.95 9.09 0.20
N SER A 96 3.05 9.54 -1.04
CA SER A 96 1.92 10.04 -1.80
C SER A 96 1.23 8.89 -2.52
N TYR A 97 -0.03 8.65 -2.21
CA TYR A 97 -0.88 7.66 -2.88
C TYR A 97 -1.73 8.33 -3.95
N ALA A 98 -1.96 7.63 -5.04
CA ALA A 98 -2.91 8.08 -6.05
C ALA A 98 -4.33 8.16 -5.48
N GLY A 99 -5.04 9.23 -5.81
CA GLY A 99 -6.39 9.50 -5.31
C GLY A 99 -6.43 10.65 -4.31
N GLY A 100 -7.57 10.81 -3.67
CA GLY A 100 -7.84 11.91 -2.75
C GLY A 100 -9.12 11.70 -1.97
N LEU A 101 -9.74 12.79 -1.56
CA LEU A 101 -11.05 12.83 -0.92
C LEU A 101 -11.97 13.70 -1.74
N ARG A 102 -13.19 13.25 -2.01
CA ARG A 102 -14.26 14.07 -2.60
C ARG A 102 -15.46 14.14 -1.69
N TYR A 103 -16.19 15.23 -1.76
CA TYR A 103 -17.32 15.51 -0.88
C TYR A 103 -18.40 16.33 -1.56
N GLN A 104 -19.65 16.19 -1.12
CA GLN A 104 -20.78 16.98 -1.59
C GLN A 104 -21.74 17.28 -0.44
N ALA A 105 -22.42 18.40 -0.52
CA ALA A 105 -23.41 18.84 0.45
C ALA A 105 -24.84 18.72 -0.11
N HIS A 106 -25.78 18.30 0.73
CA HIS A 106 -27.19 18.51 0.51
C HIS A 106 -27.62 19.83 1.16
N VAL A 107 -28.15 20.74 0.35
CA VAL A 107 -28.48 22.11 0.78
C VAL A 107 -29.97 22.35 0.58
N GLN A 108 -30.57 23.05 1.56
CA GLN A 108 -31.97 23.48 1.51
C GLN A 108 -32.31 24.09 0.15
N THR A 109 -33.36 23.59 -0.49
CA THR A 109 -33.89 23.99 -1.82
C THR A 109 -33.02 23.66 -3.02
N TYR A 110 -31.74 23.35 -2.84
CA TYR A 110 -30.81 22.97 -3.91
C TYR A 110 -30.65 21.44 -4.03
N GLY A 111 -30.93 20.69 -2.95
CA GLY A 111 -30.67 19.25 -2.92
C GLY A 111 -29.18 18.93 -2.87
N TRP A 112 -28.81 17.78 -3.42
CA TRP A 112 -27.40 17.39 -3.55
C TRP A 112 -26.70 18.24 -4.60
N MET A 113 -25.64 18.91 -4.19
CA MET A 113 -24.80 19.74 -5.06
C MET A 113 -23.74 18.87 -5.74
N ASN A 114 -22.96 19.44 -6.65
CA ASN A 114 -21.87 18.74 -7.31
C ASN A 114 -20.81 18.28 -6.30
N TRP A 115 -20.12 17.20 -6.64
CA TRP A 115 -18.94 16.75 -5.92
C TRP A 115 -17.83 17.78 -6.05
N VAL A 116 -17.10 17.98 -4.94
CA VAL A 116 -15.92 18.82 -4.84
C VAL A 116 -14.74 17.92 -4.42
N ASP A 117 -13.64 18.02 -5.15
CA ASP A 117 -12.41 17.33 -4.76
C ASP A 117 -11.66 18.18 -3.71
N ALA A 118 -11.21 17.51 -2.65
CA ALA A 118 -10.36 18.15 -1.64
C ALA A 118 -8.97 18.41 -2.23
N ASP A 119 -8.36 19.52 -1.86
CA ASP A 119 -6.96 19.78 -2.19
C ASP A 119 -6.04 18.75 -1.52
N THR A 120 -5.14 18.16 -2.28
CA THR A 120 -4.18 17.14 -1.79
C THR A 120 -2.79 17.71 -1.52
N ASN A 121 -2.55 18.98 -1.85
CA ASN A 121 -1.26 19.66 -1.66
C ASN A 121 -1.12 20.30 -0.29
N GLY A 122 -2.13 20.19 0.57
CA GLY A 122 -2.13 20.73 1.92
C GLY A 122 -2.43 22.22 2.02
N ALA A 123 -3.13 22.78 1.03
CA ALA A 123 -3.65 24.13 1.12
C ALA A 123 -4.59 24.27 2.33
N SER A 124 -4.60 25.46 2.95
CA SER A 124 -5.54 25.71 4.03
C SER A 124 -6.98 25.66 3.52
N PRO A 125 -7.93 24.97 4.19
CA PRO A 125 -9.35 24.98 3.82
C PRO A 125 -9.91 26.40 3.70
N ARG A 126 -9.42 27.33 4.49
CA ARG A 126 -9.81 28.74 4.38
C ARG A 126 -9.40 29.35 3.04
N SER A 127 -8.17 29.12 2.59
CA SER A 127 -7.68 29.59 1.30
C SER A 127 -8.42 28.95 0.12
N LEU A 128 -8.85 27.68 0.25
CA LEU A 128 -9.69 27.01 -0.73
C LEU A 128 -11.07 27.66 -0.81
N ALA A 129 -11.65 27.95 0.33
CA ALA A 129 -12.94 28.65 0.43
C ALA A 129 -12.94 30.01 -0.26
N ASP A 130 -11.87 30.79 -0.07
CA ASP A 130 -11.69 32.10 -0.71
C ASP A 130 -11.59 31.99 -2.25
N LYS A 131 -11.21 30.80 -2.77
CA LYS A 131 -11.18 30.47 -4.21
C LYS A 131 -12.45 29.82 -4.72
N GLY A 132 -13.48 29.69 -3.89
CA GLY A 132 -14.74 29.03 -4.26
C GLY A 132 -14.68 27.49 -4.27
N GLN A 133 -13.64 26.88 -3.71
CA GLN A 133 -13.48 25.42 -3.61
C GLN A 133 -14.12 24.91 -2.31
N TYR A 134 -15.46 24.80 -2.31
CA TYR A 134 -16.25 24.32 -1.18
C TYR A 134 -17.56 23.67 -1.65
N ALA A 135 -18.13 22.81 -0.84
CA ALA A 135 -19.49 22.30 -1.01
C ALA A 135 -20.46 23.09 -0.13
N GLY A 136 -21.62 23.41 -0.64
CA GLY A 136 -22.62 24.25 0.04
C GLY A 136 -22.83 25.60 -0.61
N THR A 137 -23.35 26.57 0.14
CA THR A 137 -23.63 27.94 -0.38
C THR A 137 -23.14 28.97 0.62
N VAL A 138 -22.59 30.08 0.11
CA VAL A 138 -22.19 31.25 0.92
C VAL A 138 -23.04 32.45 0.51
N GLY A 139 -23.53 33.24 1.47
CA GLY A 139 -24.33 34.44 1.23
C GLY A 139 -25.77 34.16 0.74
N LYS A 140 -26.22 32.90 0.70
CA LYS A 140 -27.59 32.52 0.26
C LYS A 140 -28.54 32.21 1.42
N SER A 141 -28.06 32.29 2.65
CA SER A 141 -28.83 31.94 3.86
C SER A 141 -29.48 30.55 3.81
N LYS A 142 -28.85 29.59 3.13
CA LYS A 142 -29.33 28.22 3.00
C LYS A 142 -28.52 27.29 3.91
N ARG A 143 -29.24 26.39 4.60
CA ARG A 143 -28.60 25.42 5.49
C ARG A 143 -28.11 24.21 4.74
N MET A 144 -27.01 23.66 5.18
CA MET A 144 -26.67 22.27 4.88
C MET A 144 -27.56 21.35 5.73
N GLU A 145 -28.06 20.28 5.13
CA GLU A 145 -28.94 19.29 5.75
C GLU A 145 -28.27 17.91 5.84
N ALA A 146 -27.37 17.59 4.89
CA ALA A 146 -26.59 16.38 4.87
C ALA A 146 -25.28 16.59 4.12
N ILE A 147 -24.36 15.65 4.31
CA ILE A 147 -23.07 15.59 3.63
C ILE A 147 -22.72 14.14 3.27
N ARG A 148 -22.03 13.95 2.16
CA ARG A 148 -21.35 12.71 1.77
C ARG A 148 -19.91 13.03 1.47
N MET A 149 -19.04 12.08 1.75
CA MET A 149 -17.64 12.15 1.33
C MET A 149 -17.07 10.75 1.19
N GLU A 150 -16.08 10.60 0.32
CA GLU A 150 -15.39 9.32 0.11
C GLU A 150 -13.94 9.54 -0.29
N LEU A 151 -13.10 8.57 0.03
CA LEU A 151 -11.76 8.49 -0.51
C LEU A 151 -11.79 7.86 -1.89
N THR A 152 -10.83 8.24 -2.74
CA THR A 152 -10.68 7.73 -4.10
C THR A 152 -9.29 7.13 -4.34
N GLY A 153 -9.17 6.29 -5.36
CA GLY A 153 -7.89 5.72 -5.78
C GLY A 153 -7.25 4.80 -4.74
N GLU A 154 -5.92 4.73 -4.76
CA GLU A 154 -5.13 3.89 -3.85
C GLU A 154 -5.31 4.28 -2.38
N LEU A 155 -5.53 5.57 -2.10
CA LEU A 155 -5.77 6.07 -0.76
C LEU A 155 -6.98 5.38 -0.11
N ALA A 156 -8.05 5.12 -0.87
CA ALA A 156 -9.23 4.40 -0.41
C ALA A 156 -8.96 2.94 -0.03
N ASN A 157 -7.91 2.31 -0.56
CA ASN A 157 -7.52 0.95 -0.19
C ASN A 157 -6.85 0.89 1.19
N ARG A 158 -6.20 1.99 1.59
CA ARG A 158 -5.38 2.05 2.81
C ARG A 158 -6.10 2.71 3.99
N TYR A 159 -7.00 3.63 3.72
CA TYR A 159 -7.69 4.42 4.72
C TYR A 159 -9.21 4.37 4.53
N GLU A 160 -9.92 4.63 5.62
CA GLU A 160 -11.36 4.87 5.64
C GLU A 160 -11.60 6.29 6.17
N VAL A 161 -12.46 7.05 5.51
CA VAL A 161 -12.92 8.33 6.04
C VAL A 161 -14.15 8.09 6.92
N LEU A 162 -14.09 8.59 8.14
CA LEU A 162 -15.20 8.60 9.08
C LEU A 162 -15.60 10.04 9.37
N TYR A 163 -16.89 10.30 9.37
CA TYR A 163 -17.44 11.61 9.69
C TYR A 163 -18.76 11.50 10.44
N ARG A 164 -19.05 12.51 11.26
CA ARG A 164 -20.31 12.66 11.95
C ARG A 164 -20.73 14.12 11.98
N VAL A 165 -22.03 14.35 12.11
CA VAL A 165 -22.60 15.69 12.10
C VAL A 165 -23.45 15.92 13.33
N HIS A 166 -23.41 17.16 13.84
CA HIS A 166 -24.38 17.64 14.82
C HIS A 166 -25.57 18.25 14.10
N MET A 167 -26.75 17.76 14.41
CA MET A 167 -28.00 18.14 13.76
C MET A 167 -28.93 18.86 14.73
N GLN A 168 -29.66 19.81 14.23
CA GLN A 168 -30.77 20.43 14.94
C GLN A 168 -31.70 19.36 15.52
N THR A 169 -31.98 19.42 16.83
CA THR A 169 -32.89 18.53 17.57
C THR A 169 -32.30 17.15 17.87
N TYR A 170 -31.47 16.57 16.98
CA TYR A 170 -30.96 15.20 17.12
C TYR A 170 -29.59 15.12 17.79
N GLY A 171 -28.83 16.23 17.85
CA GLY A 171 -27.44 16.19 18.36
C GLY A 171 -26.48 15.50 17.40
N TRP A 172 -25.46 14.89 17.94
CA TRP A 172 -24.45 14.15 17.15
C TRP A 172 -25.01 12.85 16.59
N SER A 173 -24.81 12.65 15.30
CA SER A 173 -25.00 11.34 14.67
C SER A 173 -23.94 10.33 15.13
N SER A 174 -24.18 9.05 14.86
CA SER A 174 -23.12 8.05 14.85
C SER A 174 -22.07 8.40 13.78
N TRP A 175 -20.85 7.81 13.91
CA TRP A 175 -19.84 7.91 12.87
C TRP A 175 -20.30 7.20 11.60
N THR A 176 -20.27 7.92 10.48
CA THR A 176 -20.63 7.46 9.14
C THR A 176 -19.37 7.13 8.36
N LYS A 177 -19.40 6.07 7.58
CA LYS A 177 -18.28 5.67 6.69
C LYS A 177 -18.33 6.41 5.36
N GLY A 178 -17.21 6.41 4.67
CA GLY A 178 -17.10 6.94 3.31
C GLY A 178 -18.17 6.36 2.37
N GLY A 179 -18.78 7.24 1.57
CA GLY A 179 -19.90 6.92 0.65
C GLY A 179 -21.29 7.09 1.24
N ASP A 180 -21.46 6.91 2.55
CA ASP A 180 -22.76 6.99 3.21
C ASP A 180 -23.17 8.46 3.52
N THR A 181 -24.43 8.68 3.83
CA THR A 181 -24.97 10.02 4.15
C THR A 181 -24.93 10.28 5.66
N ALA A 182 -24.29 11.38 6.08
CA ALA A 182 -24.44 11.93 7.42
C ALA A 182 -25.36 13.15 7.37
N GLY A 183 -26.36 13.18 8.23
CA GLY A 183 -27.41 14.21 8.26
C GLY A 183 -28.76 13.67 7.87
N THR A 184 -29.67 14.55 7.47
CA THR A 184 -31.03 14.19 7.06
C THR A 184 -31.37 14.82 5.71
N VAL A 185 -32.09 14.09 4.85
CA VAL A 185 -32.62 14.59 3.59
C VAL A 185 -34.13 14.69 3.70
N GLY A 186 -34.69 15.84 3.31
CA GLY A 186 -36.14 16.07 3.30
C GLY A 186 -36.79 16.33 4.67
N GLN A 187 -36.04 16.36 5.77
CA GLN A 187 -36.57 16.61 7.12
C GLN A 187 -36.39 18.06 7.59
N GLY A 188 -35.77 18.89 6.79
CA GLY A 188 -35.59 20.30 7.10
C GLY A 188 -34.68 20.58 8.31
N LYS A 189 -33.85 19.61 8.73
CA LYS A 189 -32.93 19.76 9.86
C LYS A 189 -31.58 20.26 9.41
N ARG A 190 -31.11 21.36 10.05
CA ARG A 190 -29.79 21.93 9.72
C ARG A 190 -28.67 21.14 10.36
N LEU A 191 -27.54 21.10 9.69
CA LEU A 191 -26.28 20.77 10.31
C LEU A 191 -25.75 21.98 11.10
N GLU A 192 -25.16 21.74 12.25
CA GLU A 192 -24.62 22.76 13.16
C GLU A 192 -23.12 22.62 13.38
N ALA A 193 -22.60 21.37 13.35
CA ALA A 193 -21.18 21.05 13.42
C ALA A 193 -20.86 19.75 12.68
N ILE A 194 -19.59 19.54 12.42
CA ILE A 194 -19.05 18.33 11.77
C ILE A 194 -17.71 17.96 12.37
N GLU A 195 -17.44 16.66 12.41
CA GLU A 195 -16.14 16.06 12.72
C GLU A 195 -15.78 15.08 11.61
N ILE A 196 -14.52 15.13 11.16
CA ILE A 196 -14.00 14.28 10.06
C ILE A 196 -12.66 13.72 10.49
N LYS A 197 -12.46 12.41 10.34
CA LYS A 197 -11.17 11.74 10.60
C LYS A 197 -10.91 10.64 9.61
N LEU A 198 -9.65 10.30 9.44
CA LEU A 198 -9.24 9.08 8.75
C LEU A 198 -8.89 8.00 9.78
N ILE A 199 -9.13 6.77 9.44
CA ILE A 199 -8.59 5.60 10.12
C ILE A 199 -7.83 4.76 9.10
N GLN A 200 -6.70 4.20 9.53
CA GLN A 200 -5.98 3.25 8.70
C GLN A 200 -6.77 1.94 8.66
N LYS A 201 -7.01 1.43 7.47
CA LYS A 201 -7.53 0.08 7.29
C LYS A 201 -6.47 -0.92 7.77
N PRO A 202 -6.84 -2.07 8.32
CA PRO A 202 -5.87 -3.11 8.61
C PRO A 202 -5.01 -3.34 7.37
N SER A 203 -3.69 -3.35 7.54
CA SER A 203 -2.78 -3.73 6.46
C SER A 203 -3.13 -5.15 6.07
N VAL A 204 -3.80 -5.33 4.96
CA VAL A 204 -3.97 -6.64 4.36
C VAL A 204 -2.58 -6.97 3.79
N THR A 205 -1.77 -7.68 4.54
CA THR A 205 -0.65 -8.39 3.95
C THR A 205 -1.26 -9.21 2.82
N PRO A 206 -0.77 -9.11 1.57
CA PRO A 206 -1.37 -9.85 0.48
C PRO A 206 -1.54 -11.31 0.92
N ALA A 207 -2.77 -11.82 0.91
CA ALA A 207 -3.04 -13.20 1.27
C ALA A 207 -2.31 -14.19 0.34
N ALA A 208 -1.77 -13.69 -0.76
CA ALA A 208 -0.97 -14.45 -1.70
C ALA A 208 0.13 -13.59 -2.34
N THR A 209 1.29 -14.19 -2.55
CA THR A 209 2.38 -13.63 -3.36
C THR A 209 2.71 -14.61 -4.48
N VAL A 210 2.91 -14.10 -5.69
CA VAL A 210 3.34 -14.89 -6.83
C VAL A 210 4.79 -14.55 -7.17
N ASN A 211 5.62 -15.56 -7.38
CA ASN A 211 6.96 -15.42 -7.92
C ASN A 211 7.07 -16.34 -9.14
N TYR A 212 7.91 -15.98 -10.08
CA TYR A 212 8.13 -16.80 -11.24
C TYR A 212 9.55 -16.71 -11.78
N GLN A 213 9.94 -17.76 -12.48
CA GLN A 213 11.25 -17.95 -13.07
C GLN A 213 11.09 -18.55 -14.45
N VAL A 214 11.86 -18.09 -15.43
CA VAL A 214 11.83 -18.61 -16.78
C VAL A 214 13.19 -19.17 -17.22
N HIS A 215 13.16 -20.18 -18.05
CA HIS A 215 14.30 -20.69 -18.80
C HIS A 215 14.30 -20.06 -20.19
N ALA A 216 15.39 -19.36 -20.53
CA ALA A 216 15.52 -18.68 -21.81
C ALA A 216 16.73 -19.21 -22.60
N GLN A 217 16.59 -19.25 -23.91
CA GLN A 217 17.66 -19.66 -24.84
C GLN A 217 18.97 -18.95 -24.57
N SER A 218 20.06 -19.66 -24.40
CA SER A 218 21.42 -19.19 -24.09
C SER A 218 21.63 -18.60 -22.70
N TYR A 219 20.57 -18.42 -21.92
CA TYR A 219 20.62 -17.88 -20.53
C TYR A 219 20.36 -18.96 -19.48
N GLY A 220 19.69 -20.06 -19.85
CA GLY A 220 19.25 -21.05 -18.89
C GLY A 220 18.14 -20.52 -17.98
N TRP A 221 18.06 -21.02 -16.75
CA TRP A 221 17.17 -20.50 -15.74
C TRP A 221 17.63 -19.13 -15.28
N MET A 222 16.81 -18.11 -15.51
CA MET A 222 17.07 -16.74 -15.08
C MET A 222 16.67 -16.58 -13.61
N ASN A 223 16.96 -15.43 -13.00
CA ASN A 223 16.58 -15.16 -11.62
C ASN A 223 15.06 -15.21 -11.42
N THR A 224 14.63 -15.67 -10.26
CA THR A 224 13.23 -15.57 -9.83
C THR A 224 12.85 -14.10 -9.63
N VAL A 225 11.70 -13.71 -10.13
CA VAL A 225 11.17 -12.34 -10.03
C VAL A 225 9.79 -12.35 -9.37
N PRO A 226 9.43 -11.29 -8.63
CA PRO A 226 8.09 -11.15 -8.04
C PRO A 226 7.04 -10.85 -9.11
N GLY A 227 5.76 -11.10 -8.78
CA GLY A 227 4.61 -10.77 -9.61
C GLY A 227 4.64 -9.32 -10.10
N GLY A 228 4.24 -9.12 -11.36
CA GLY A 228 4.29 -7.81 -12.01
C GLY A 228 5.65 -7.41 -12.62
N THR A 229 6.70 -8.21 -12.41
CA THR A 229 8.05 -7.96 -12.97
C THR A 229 8.26 -8.77 -14.25
N ILE A 230 8.99 -8.24 -15.22
CA ILE A 230 9.29 -8.96 -16.47
C ILE A 230 10.29 -10.08 -16.20
N ALA A 231 9.94 -11.33 -16.56
CA ALA A 231 10.86 -12.46 -16.61
C ALA A 231 11.19 -12.80 -18.07
N GLY A 232 12.47 -12.94 -18.37
CA GLY A 232 12.92 -13.21 -19.72
C GLY A 232 13.72 -12.08 -20.32
N THR A 233 13.77 -12.02 -21.66
CA THR A 233 14.50 -10.98 -22.39
C THR A 233 13.59 -10.27 -23.38
N THR A 234 13.76 -8.94 -23.52
CA THR A 234 13.08 -8.14 -24.54
C THR A 234 14.09 -7.67 -25.59
N GLY A 235 13.71 -7.70 -26.88
CA GLY A 235 14.55 -7.22 -27.98
C GLY A 235 15.79 -8.08 -28.29
N LYS A 236 15.99 -9.24 -27.66
CA LYS A 236 17.16 -10.10 -27.81
C LYS A 236 16.94 -11.29 -28.74
N GLY A 237 15.74 -11.47 -29.28
CA GLY A 237 15.41 -12.60 -30.15
C GLY A 237 15.59 -13.98 -29.52
N LYS A 238 15.50 -14.05 -28.17
CA LYS A 238 15.66 -15.30 -27.41
C LYS A 238 14.29 -15.86 -27.04
N ARG A 239 14.11 -17.17 -27.27
CA ARG A 239 12.87 -17.86 -26.93
C ARG A 239 12.83 -18.20 -25.45
N LEU A 240 11.64 -18.21 -24.88
CA LEU A 240 11.36 -18.86 -23.60
C LEU A 240 11.13 -20.35 -23.85
N GLU A 241 11.70 -21.19 -23.00
CA GLU A 241 11.70 -22.65 -23.15
C GLU A 241 10.94 -23.36 -22.02
N ALA A 242 11.02 -22.81 -20.80
CA ALA A 242 10.26 -23.32 -19.65
C ALA A 242 9.95 -22.21 -18.66
N ILE A 243 8.99 -22.46 -17.78
CA ILE A 243 8.55 -21.57 -16.70
C ILE A 243 8.30 -22.35 -15.42
N LYS A 244 8.57 -21.72 -14.28
CA LYS A 244 8.11 -22.10 -12.94
C LYS A 244 7.33 -20.93 -12.35
N ILE A 245 6.22 -21.21 -11.70
CA ILE A 245 5.41 -20.23 -10.98
C ILE A 245 5.19 -20.76 -9.57
N ASP A 246 5.49 -19.93 -8.58
CA ASP A 246 5.32 -20.21 -7.16
C ASP A 246 4.31 -19.24 -6.56
N LEU A 247 3.18 -19.74 -6.11
CA LEU A 247 2.16 -18.99 -5.40
C LEU A 247 2.24 -19.34 -3.92
N LYS A 248 2.59 -18.37 -3.08
CA LYS A 248 2.55 -18.50 -1.63
C LYS A 248 1.30 -17.83 -1.10
N THR A 249 0.50 -18.57 -0.37
CA THR A 249 -0.72 -18.09 0.29
C THR A 249 -0.49 -17.95 1.79
N GLN A 250 -1.11 -16.97 2.43
CA GLN A 250 -1.10 -16.77 3.87
C GLN A 250 -2.53 -16.76 4.39
N GLY A 251 -2.84 -17.72 5.25
CA GLY A 251 -4.16 -17.79 5.91
C GLY A 251 -5.32 -18.23 5.01
N VAL A 252 -5.04 -18.59 3.75
CA VAL A 252 -6.02 -19.17 2.81
C VAL A 252 -5.44 -20.43 2.20
N THR A 253 -6.30 -21.41 1.93
CA THR A 253 -5.93 -22.61 1.20
C THR A 253 -5.99 -22.30 -0.30
N GLY A 254 -4.97 -22.72 -1.05
CA GLY A 254 -4.96 -22.51 -2.48
C GLY A 254 -3.59 -22.70 -3.11
N GLY A 255 -3.58 -22.74 -4.42
CA GLY A 255 -2.37 -22.92 -5.22
C GLY A 255 -2.59 -22.42 -6.64
N ILE A 256 -1.59 -22.61 -7.47
CA ILE A 256 -1.66 -22.35 -8.91
C ILE A 256 -1.36 -23.63 -9.66
N VAL A 257 -2.17 -23.92 -10.66
CA VAL A 257 -1.96 -25.01 -11.64
C VAL A 257 -1.77 -24.36 -13.00
N TYR A 258 -0.80 -24.82 -13.76
CA TYR A 258 -0.49 -24.27 -15.07
C TYR A 258 0.15 -25.29 -16.00
N ASN A 259 0.01 -25.06 -17.29
CA ASN A 259 0.66 -25.81 -18.36
C ASN A 259 1.06 -24.87 -19.50
N THR A 260 1.91 -25.34 -20.41
CA THR A 260 2.39 -24.57 -21.55
C THR A 260 2.18 -25.33 -22.85
N HIS A 261 1.87 -24.60 -23.93
CA HIS A 261 1.95 -25.12 -25.28
C HIS A 261 3.38 -24.93 -25.79
N VAL A 262 4.01 -26.04 -26.17
CA VAL A 262 5.41 -26.06 -26.61
C VAL A 262 5.47 -26.38 -28.09
N GLN A 263 6.28 -25.67 -28.83
CA GLN A 263 6.53 -25.87 -30.24
C GLN A 263 6.73 -27.35 -30.61
N SER A 264 5.90 -27.87 -31.53
CA SER A 264 5.92 -29.23 -32.03
C SER A 264 5.63 -30.36 -31.01
N LEU A 265 5.31 -29.99 -29.74
CA LEU A 265 4.96 -30.96 -28.69
C LEU A 265 3.52 -30.81 -28.22
N GLY A 266 2.90 -29.63 -28.45
CA GLY A 266 1.55 -29.35 -27.97
C GLY A 266 1.55 -28.97 -26.49
N TRP A 267 0.39 -29.12 -25.84
CA TRP A 267 0.20 -28.81 -24.43
C TRP A 267 0.92 -29.80 -23.53
N THR A 268 1.68 -29.31 -22.57
CA THR A 268 2.29 -30.13 -21.52
C THR A 268 1.23 -30.59 -20.51
N LYS A 269 1.60 -31.51 -19.64
CA LYS A 269 0.76 -31.85 -18.48
C LYS A 269 0.69 -30.67 -17.51
N ASP A 270 -0.40 -30.61 -16.77
CA ASP A 270 -0.55 -29.67 -15.66
C ASP A 270 0.53 -29.88 -14.61
N VAL A 271 1.07 -28.78 -14.12
CA VAL A 271 1.98 -28.74 -12.97
C VAL A 271 1.44 -27.75 -11.93
N SER A 272 1.69 -28.02 -10.67
CA SER A 272 1.33 -27.14 -9.57
C SER A 272 2.54 -26.31 -9.11
N ASN A 273 2.32 -25.51 -8.10
CA ASN A 273 3.31 -24.58 -7.51
C ASN A 273 4.77 -25.03 -7.69
N ASN A 274 5.57 -24.16 -8.28
CA ASN A 274 7.00 -24.36 -8.56
C ASN A 274 7.35 -25.55 -9.49
N GLY A 275 6.37 -26.21 -10.08
CA GLY A 275 6.57 -27.23 -11.10
C GLY A 275 7.15 -26.63 -12.38
N VAL A 276 7.92 -27.41 -13.13
CA VAL A 276 8.45 -26.99 -14.44
C VAL A 276 7.43 -27.27 -15.53
N SER A 277 6.97 -26.23 -16.22
CA SER A 277 6.19 -26.39 -17.45
C SER A 277 6.98 -25.88 -18.64
N GLY A 278 7.00 -26.65 -19.72
CA GLY A 278 7.84 -26.41 -20.89
C GLY A 278 8.95 -27.47 -21.03
N THR A 279 10.03 -27.11 -21.71
CA THR A 279 11.18 -28.00 -21.93
C THR A 279 12.50 -27.25 -21.71
N THR A 280 13.52 -27.97 -21.23
CA THR A 280 14.89 -27.47 -21.16
C THR A 280 15.79 -28.33 -22.05
N GLY A 281 16.76 -27.73 -22.75
CA GLY A 281 17.71 -28.45 -23.59
C GLY A 281 17.14 -29.05 -24.88
N ARG A 282 15.87 -28.80 -25.22
CA ARG A 282 15.23 -29.32 -26.44
C ARG A 282 15.10 -28.28 -27.56
N SER A 283 15.59 -27.09 -27.36
CA SER A 283 15.51 -25.99 -28.33
C SER A 283 14.07 -25.69 -28.81
N LYS A 284 13.06 -25.92 -27.94
CA LYS A 284 11.64 -25.69 -28.21
C LYS A 284 11.13 -24.50 -27.41
N ARG A 285 10.39 -23.60 -28.07
CA ARG A 285 9.82 -22.42 -27.41
C ARG A 285 8.46 -22.71 -26.80
N ILE A 286 8.14 -22.00 -25.75
CA ILE A 286 6.76 -21.86 -25.28
C ILE A 286 6.02 -20.94 -26.27
N GLU A 287 4.82 -21.33 -26.66
CA GLU A 287 3.95 -20.60 -27.59
C GLU A 287 2.71 -20.05 -26.88
N ALA A 288 2.23 -20.74 -25.84
CA ALA A 288 1.12 -20.30 -25.00
C ALA A 288 1.26 -20.83 -23.58
N ILE A 289 0.58 -20.21 -22.65
CA ILE A 289 0.47 -20.64 -21.27
C ILE A 289 -1.00 -20.61 -20.84
N CYS A 290 -1.44 -21.63 -20.13
CA CYS A 290 -2.74 -21.66 -19.44
C CYS A 290 -2.47 -21.80 -17.95
N MET A 291 -3.21 -21.04 -17.12
CA MET A 291 -3.08 -21.11 -15.67
C MET A 291 -4.42 -20.81 -14.99
N HIS A 292 -4.63 -21.42 -13.83
CA HIS A 292 -5.77 -21.16 -12.96
C HIS A 292 -5.39 -21.32 -11.50
N LEU A 293 -6.14 -20.69 -10.63
CA LEU A 293 -6.01 -20.84 -9.18
C LEU A 293 -6.83 -22.04 -8.72
N THR A 294 -6.36 -22.70 -7.67
CA THR A 294 -7.06 -23.79 -6.99
C THR A 294 -7.24 -23.46 -5.52
N GLY A 295 -8.23 -24.04 -4.86
CA GLY A 295 -8.59 -23.76 -3.46
C GLY A 295 -9.88 -22.96 -3.37
N ASP A 296 -10.34 -22.72 -2.16
CA ASP A 296 -11.55 -21.98 -1.81
C ASP A 296 -11.24 -20.50 -1.47
#